data_2630e540034e59e7a78f619b691a3fa7
#
_entry.id   2630e540034e59e7a78f619b691a3fa7
#
_cell.length_a   1.000
_cell.length_b   1.000
_cell.length_c   1.000
_cell.angle_alpha   90.00
_cell.angle_beta   90.00
_cell.angle_gamma   90.00
#
_symmetry.space_group_name_H-M   'P 1'
#
loop_
_entity.id
_entity.type
_entity.pdbx_description
1 polymer ?
#
loop_
_entity_poly.entity_id
_entity_poly.type
_entity_poly.pdbx_seq_one_letter_code
_entity_poly.pdbx_strand_id
1 'polypeptide(L)'
;MRMNNRFLSTALLLACGAFASVFGETPTVVSEIPGFPESADIRSQYWTSFFSGPEQELRRRAPATVSNDFGSFRLSVTRAGGSFYTIATAMEGNPPPKAEPPLYTRGSWILKRSSPDGRPIQAKVFLRSDPGTFMRIYPDGDRSKLDLVVHGGVLNREVALPVPFEAAFVSTIADIISWTGNLVDWSILAPEPGRYREVRAFVAETRRRLPSLRYVDDGALDARGQPVYIATGLPQSAPTGLNCSGFAAWVADGFFRPLTGRLLDPTALAARHVDARATPAADRFETDLDPFFGLDWTRNIATALLDARYPSRGHDLTESDVRISPFALVAPSGVLGSPEAVNGNSAYQAYPAYQRDLGFESSGLKSLMCVLALREPGSIYLASLSRKSGGAIPGLPRHYHVAVLAPYFEESGEFRVAVFESCAETSVEAIMSRVPNDYVHLVRIRAERDYDPPALPPQ
;
A
#
# COMPACT_ATOMS: atom_id res chain seq x y z
N MET A 1 -51.36 -55.01 24.60
CA MET A 1 -51.79 -53.74 23.94
C MET A 1 -50.55 -52.93 23.69
N ARG A 2 -50.04 -52.90 22.46
CA ARG A 2 -48.73 -52.32 22.11
C ARG A 2 -48.96 -50.92 21.57
N MET A 3 -48.33 -49.94 22.18
CA MET A 3 -48.27 -48.58 21.68
C MET A 3 -46.97 -48.34 20.90
N ASN A 4 -47.08 -48.02 19.60
CA ASN A 4 -45.99 -47.65 18.75
C ASN A 4 -45.69 -46.13 18.87
N ASN A 5 -44.49 -45.77 19.34
CA ASN A 5 -43.96 -44.44 19.25
C ASN A 5 -43.21 -44.25 17.93
N ARG A 6 -43.71 -43.41 17.06
CA ARG A 6 -42.98 -42.93 15.88
C ARG A 6 -42.34 -41.58 16.26
N PHE A 7 -41.00 -41.56 16.30
CA PHE A 7 -40.20 -40.31 16.38
C PHE A 7 -40.17 -39.67 14.98
N LEU A 8 -40.70 -38.47 14.89
CA LEU A 8 -40.44 -37.57 13.76
C LEU A 8 -39.09 -36.84 14.02
N SER A 9 -38.07 -37.17 13.26
CA SER A 9 -36.84 -36.38 13.19
C SER A 9 -37.03 -35.26 12.21
N THR A 10 -37.14 -34.04 12.75
CA THR A 10 -37.10 -32.79 11.94
C THR A 10 -35.65 -32.49 11.67
N ALA A 11 -35.18 -32.70 10.44
CA ALA A 11 -33.87 -32.28 9.98
C ALA A 11 -33.89 -30.77 9.76
N LEU A 12 -33.20 -30.04 10.63
CA LEU A 12 -32.92 -28.62 10.48
C LEU A 12 -31.78 -28.47 9.47
N LEU A 13 -32.11 -28.17 8.22
CA LEU A 13 -31.14 -27.75 7.19
C LEU A 13 -30.62 -26.36 7.55
N LEU A 14 -29.45 -26.30 8.19
CA LEU A 14 -28.63 -25.09 8.26
C LEU A 14 -28.13 -24.79 6.85
N ALA A 15 -28.75 -23.83 6.18
CA ALA A 15 -28.23 -23.20 5.01
C ALA A 15 -27.03 -22.34 5.43
N CYS A 16 -25.82 -22.90 5.42
CA CYS A 16 -24.59 -22.13 5.38
C CYS A 16 -24.57 -21.37 4.06
N GLY A 17 -25.05 -20.12 4.07
CA GLY A 17 -24.83 -19.18 3.00
C GLY A 17 -23.33 -18.94 2.87
N ALA A 18 -22.72 -19.54 1.85
CA ALA A 18 -21.38 -19.20 1.43
C ALA A 18 -21.40 -17.73 1.03
N PHE A 19 -20.86 -16.86 1.87
CA PHE A 19 -20.44 -15.53 1.47
C PHE A 19 -19.31 -15.72 0.46
N ALA A 20 -19.64 -15.84 -0.81
CA ALA A 20 -18.68 -15.66 -1.87
C ALA A 20 -18.24 -14.19 -1.82
N SER A 21 -17.07 -13.96 -1.24
CA SER A 21 -16.38 -12.69 -1.36
C SER A 21 -16.18 -12.40 -2.85
N VAL A 22 -16.84 -11.38 -3.35
CA VAL A 22 -16.80 -10.96 -4.77
C VAL A 22 -15.39 -10.46 -5.18
N PHE A 23 -14.42 -10.49 -4.27
CA PHE A 23 -13.06 -9.99 -4.46
C PHE A 23 -12.05 -11.00 -3.88
N GLY A 24 -11.78 -12.04 -4.61
CA GLY A 24 -10.78 -13.03 -4.20
C GLY A 24 -10.41 -13.94 -5.36
N GLU A 25 -9.66 -13.41 -6.33
CA GLU A 25 -8.84 -14.30 -7.14
C GLU A 25 -7.79 -14.93 -6.23
N THR A 26 -7.62 -16.23 -6.33
CA THR A 26 -6.56 -16.98 -5.64
C THR A 26 -5.22 -16.34 -5.94
N PRO A 27 -4.37 -16.10 -4.94
CA PRO A 27 -3.04 -15.53 -5.19
C PRO A 27 -2.33 -16.39 -6.24
N THR A 28 -1.83 -15.77 -7.28
CA THR A 28 -1.01 -16.44 -8.30
C THR A 28 0.22 -17.00 -7.59
N VAL A 29 0.38 -18.32 -7.59
CA VAL A 29 1.57 -18.96 -7.04
C VAL A 29 2.74 -18.61 -7.95
N VAL A 30 3.58 -17.70 -7.51
CA VAL A 30 4.79 -17.29 -8.22
C VAL A 30 5.87 -18.31 -7.92
N SER A 31 6.29 -19.06 -8.92
CA SER A 31 7.44 -20.00 -8.83
C SER A 31 8.75 -19.36 -9.30
N GLU A 32 8.67 -18.31 -10.07
CA GLU A 32 9.80 -17.61 -10.68
C GLU A 32 9.55 -16.10 -10.71
N ILE A 33 10.61 -15.30 -10.59
CA ILE A 33 10.55 -13.84 -10.73
C ILE A 33 11.10 -13.46 -12.10
N PRO A 34 10.26 -13.06 -13.05
CA PRO A 34 10.73 -12.74 -14.40
C PRO A 34 11.83 -11.67 -14.39
N GLY A 35 12.95 -11.97 -15.05
CA GLY A 35 14.06 -11.02 -15.20
C GLY A 35 14.71 -10.58 -13.89
N PHE A 36 14.66 -11.39 -12.82
CA PHE A 36 15.41 -11.12 -11.60
C PHE A 36 16.90 -11.40 -11.83
N PRO A 37 17.81 -10.47 -11.51
CA PRO A 37 19.24 -10.68 -11.64
C PRO A 37 19.73 -11.68 -10.58
N GLU A 38 19.74 -12.97 -10.91
CA GLU A 38 20.15 -14.03 -9.98
C GLU A 38 21.67 -14.11 -9.87
N SER A 39 22.19 -14.23 -8.65
CA SER A 39 23.61 -14.26 -8.34
C SER A 39 24.02 -15.38 -7.39
N ALA A 40 23.21 -16.43 -7.25
CA ALA A 40 23.50 -17.54 -6.34
C ALA A 40 24.82 -18.26 -6.64
N ASP A 41 25.10 -18.49 -7.90
CA ASP A 41 26.36 -19.05 -8.40
C ASP A 41 27.56 -18.17 -8.04
N ILE A 42 27.46 -16.86 -8.26
CA ILE A 42 28.49 -15.87 -7.88
C ILE A 42 28.69 -15.88 -6.36
N ARG A 43 27.61 -15.81 -5.57
CA ARG A 43 27.70 -15.82 -4.10
C ARG A 43 28.30 -17.12 -3.57
N SER A 44 27.98 -18.24 -4.19
CA SER A 44 28.59 -19.54 -3.88
C SER A 44 30.06 -19.60 -4.26
N GLN A 45 30.40 -19.25 -5.50
CA GLN A 45 31.77 -19.26 -5.99
C GLN A 45 32.71 -18.35 -5.17
N TYR A 46 32.20 -17.17 -4.80
CA TYR A 46 32.99 -16.16 -4.08
C TYR A 46 32.78 -16.22 -2.56
N TRP A 47 32.11 -17.25 -2.03
CA TRP A 47 31.85 -17.38 -0.59
C TRP A 47 33.12 -17.27 0.25
N THR A 48 34.10 -18.13 0.00
CA THR A 48 35.36 -18.17 0.77
C THR A 48 36.21 -16.93 0.53
N SER A 49 36.19 -16.37 -0.68
CA SER A 49 37.07 -15.26 -1.06
C SER A 49 36.52 -13.87 -0.76
N PHE A 50 35.20 -13.70 -0.66
CA PHE A 50 34.54 -12.39 -0.51
C PHE A 50 33.52 -12.31 0.61
N PHE A 51 32.78 -13.39 0.89
CA PHE A 51 31.67 -13.36 1.83
C PHE A 51 31.97 -14.01 3.18
N SER A 52 33.07 -14.75 3.32
CA SER A 52 33.53 -15.32 4.58
C SER A 52 34.96 -14.85 4.94
N GLY A 53 35.39 -15.09 6.19
CA GLY A 53 36.70 -14.68 6.66
C GLY A 53 36.73 -13.37 7.47
N PRO A 54 37.89 -13.01 8.03
CA PRO A 54 38.05 -11.86 8.91
C PRO A 54 38.01 -10.53 8.17
N GLU A 55 37.52 -9.48 8.82
CA GLU A 55 37.37 -8.14 8.24
C GLU A 55 38.65 -7.62 7.59
N GLN A 56 39.80 -7.78 8.27
CA GLN A 56 41.09 -7.24 7.78
C GLN A 56 41.52 -7.81 6.43
N GLU A 57 41.27 -9.09 6.18
CA GLU A 57 41.59 -9.73 4.91
C GLU A 57 40.66 -9.27 3.80
N LEU A 58 39.38 -9.24 4.10
CA LEU A 58 38.35 -8.87 3.10
C LEU A 58 38.47 -7.39 2.68
N ARG A 59 38.78 -6.48 3.59
CA ARG A 59 38.97 -5.05 3.28
C ARG A 59 40.19 -4.74 2.41
N ARG A 60 41.17 -5.63 2.36
CA ARG A 60 42.33 -5.48 1.48
C ARG A 60 42.03 -5.88 0.04
N ARG A 61 40.89 -6.51 -0.20
CA ARG A 61 40.50 -6.94 -1.53
C ARG A 61 40.00 -5.75 -2.36
N ALA A 62 40.49 -5.61 -3.56
CA ALA A 62 39.93 -4.64 -4.51
C ALA A 62 38.52 -5.08 -4.90
N PRO A 63 37.61 -4.14 -5.17
CA PRO A 63 36.33 -4.45 -5.78
C PRO A 63 36.51 -5.21 -7.10
N ALA A 64 35.66 -6.20 -7.34
CA ALA A 64 35.70 -7.03 -8.54
C ALA A 64 34.35 -6.95 -9.27
N THR A 65 34.38 -6.90 -10.60
CA THR A 65 33.20 -7.08 -11.42
C THR A 65 33.20 -8.49 -12.00
N VAL A 66 32.08 -9.18 -11.76
CA VAL A 66 31.87 -10.56 -12.19
C VAL A 66 30.55 -10.66 -12.91
N SER A 67 30.37 -11.64 -13.78
CA SER A 67 29.16 -11.78 -14.59
C SER A 67 28.75 -13.25 -14.67
N ASN A 68 27.43 -13.44 -14.84
CA ASN A 68 26.82 -14.71 -15.17
C ASN A 68 25.74 -14.50 -16.26
N ASP A 69 24.93 -15.51 -16.53
CA ASP A 69 23.86 -15.46 -17.54
C ASP A 69 22.73 -14.45 -17.17
N PHE A 70 22.64 -14.03 -15.92
CA PHE A 70 21.61 -13.11 -15.43
C PHE A 70 22.07 -11.65 -15.35
N GLY A 71 23.36 -11.38 -15.51
CA GLY A 71 23.88 -10.03 -15.51
C GLY A 71 25.29 -9.89 -14.92
N SER A 72 25.68 -8.64 -14.70
CA SER A 72 26.96 -8.28 -14.09
C SER A 72 26.76 -7.81 -12.65
N PHE A 73 27.70 -8.16 -11.78
CA PHE A 73 27.67 -7.83 -10.36
C PHE A 73 29.02 -7.26 -9.92
N ARG A 74 28.97 -6.19 -9.13
CA ARG A 74 30.16 -5.62 -8.48
C ARG A 74 30.28 -6.15 -7.06
N LEU A 75 31.33 -6.88 -6.76
CA LEU A 75 31.68 -7.34 -5.43
C LEU A 75 32.51 -6.26 -4.73
N SER A 76 32.14 -5.88 -3.51
CA SER A 76 32.84 -4.87 -2.72
C SER A 76 32.73 -5.12 -1.21
N VAL A 77 33.64 -4.52 -0.46
CA VAL A 77 33.63 -4.56 1.01
C VAL A 77 33.69 -3.13 1.55
N THR A 78 32.81 -2.81 2.49
CA THR A 78 32.75 -1.49 3.12
C THR A 78 32.51 -1.60 4.63
N ARG A 79 32.71 -0.51 5.36
CA ARG A 79 32.47 -0.44 6.82
C ARG A 79 31.55 0.73 7.15
N ALA A 80 30.59 0.46 8.02
CA ALA A 80 29.74 1.50 8.59
C ALA A 80 29.21 1.07 9.97
N GLY A 81 29.12 1.99 10.92
CA GLY A 81 28.43 1.79 12.20
C GLY A 81 28.92 0.60 13.04
N GLY A 82 30.23 0.33 13.12
CA GLY A 82 30.78 -0.79 13.91
C GLY A 82 30.59 -2.18 13.29
N SER A 83 30.01 -2.26 12.09
CA SER A 83 29.87 -3.48 11.28
C SER A 83 30.60 -3.31 9.96
N PHE A 84 30.92 -4.43 9.30
CA PHE A 84 31.36 -4.38 7.91
C PHE A 84 30.38 -5.14 7.01
N TYR A 85 30.41 -4.79 5.75
CA TYR A 85 29.47 -5.26 4.75
C TYR A 85 30.23 -5.83 3.56
N THR A 86 29.84 -7.00 3.12
CA THR A 86 30.26 -7.57 1.85
C THR A 86 29.07 -7.56 0.90
N ILE A 87 29.26 -7.03 -0.29
CA ILE A 87 28.19 -6.62 -1.16
C ILE A 87 28.37 -7.21 -2.55
N ALA A 88 27.32 -7.78 -3.11
CA ALA A 88 27.18 -8.08 -4.52
C ALA A 88 26.11 -7.13 -5.09
N THR A 89 26.54 -6.03 -5.71
CA THR A 89 25.64 -5.06 -6.31
C THR A 89 25.34 -5.47 -7.75
N ALA A 90 24.08 -5.69 -8.08
CA ALA A 90 23.64 -5.90 -9.46
C ALA A 90 23.83 -4.61 -10.26
N MET A 91 24.32 -4.73 -11.50
CA MET A 91 24.61 -3.61 -12.39
C MET A 91 23.52 -3.54 -13.46
N GLU A 92 22.79 -2.42 -13.49
CA GLU A 92 21.79 -2.16 -14.53
C GLU A 92 22.48 -1.56 -15.78
N GLY A 93 22.27 -2.19 -16.93
CA GLY A 93 22.82 -1.72 -18.19
C GLY A 93 24.36 -1.88 -18.27
N ASN A 94 25.00 -0.96 -18.96
CA ASN A 94 26.47 -0.91 -19.11
C ASN A 94 26.99 0.40 -18.48
N PRO A 95 27.03 0.51 -17.13
CA PRO A 95 27.41 1.74 -16.47
C PRO A 95 28.88 2.10 -16.81
N PRO A 96 29.20 3.40 -16.81
CA PRO A 96 30.60 3.83 -17.01
C PRO A 96 31.50 3.16 -15.97
N PRO A 97 32.76 2.77 -16.33
CA PRO A 97 33.65 2.00 -15.47
C PRO A 97 33.94 2.55 -14.08
N LYS A 98 33.64 3.84 -13.84
CA LYS A 98 33.86 4.53 -12.56
C LYS A 98 32.59 4.86 -11.80
N ALA A 99 31.39 4.58 -12.34
CA ALA A 99 30.16 4.82 -11.62
C ALA A 99 29.94 3.71 -10.59
N GLU A 100 29.72 4.09 -9.32
CA GLU A 100 29.24 3.17 -8.30
C GLU A 100 27.74 3.01 -8.45
N PRO A 101 27.24 1.78 -8.75
CA PRO A 101 25.80 1.56 -8.83
C PRO A 101 25.16 1.76 -7.46
N PRO A 102 23.90 2.22 -7.40
CA PRO A 102 23.16 2.29 -6.15
C PRO A 102 23.11 0.92 -5.47
N LEU A 103 23.36 0.87 -4.17
CA LEU A 103 23.36 -0.39 -3.39
C LEU A 103 21.99 -1.09 -3.39
N TYR A 104 20.91 -0.35 -3.65
CA TYR A 104 19.54 -0.87 -3.70
C TYR A 104 19.07 -1.26 -5.11
N THR A 105 19.98 -1.44 -6.05
CA THR A 105 19.60 -1.99 -7.37
C THR A 105 19.00 -3.38 -7.22
N ARG A 106 17.92 -3.66 -7.94
CA ARG A 106 17.22 -4.96 -7.92
C ARG A 106 18.22 -6.10 -8.15
N GLY A 107 18.15 -7.14 -7.32
CA GLY A 107 19.08 -8.28 -7.34
C GLY A 107 20.36 -8.08 -6.54
N SER A 108 20.58 -6.90 -5.95
CA SER A 108 21.73 -6.67 -5.07
C SER A 108 21.59 -7.39 -3.74
N TRP A 109 22.68 -7.97 -3.26
CA TRP A 109 22.80 -8.64 -1.96
C TRP A 109 23.80 -7.92 -1.08
N ILE A 110 23.40 -7.60 0.15
CA ILE A 110 24.25 -6.96 1.17
C ILE A 110 24.32 -7.86 2.38
N LEU A 111 25.48 -8.45 2.63
CA LEU A 111 25.75 -9.22 3.85
C LEU A 111 26.38 -8.33 4.90
N LYS A 112 25.66 -8.10 6.02
CA LYS A 112 26.15 -7.42 7.20
C LYS A 112 26.83 -8.42 8.13
N ARG A 113 28.01 -8.07 8.64
CA ARG A 113 28.81 -8.91 9.51
C ARG A 113 29.29 -8.14 10.73
N SER A 114 29.45 -8.83 11.84
CA SER A 114 30.02 -8.30 13.06
C SER A 114 31.51 -8.04 12.88
N SER A 115 32.00 -6.94 13.43
CA SER A 115 33.42 -6.67 13.62
C SER A 115 33.74 -6.85 15.13
N PRO A 116 34.75 -7.60 15.51
CA PRO A 116 35.88 -8.13 14.75
C PRO A 116 35.75 -9.60 14.30
N ASP A 117 34.76 -10.37 14.82
CA ASP A 117 34.69 -11.82 14.65
C ASP A 117 34.20 -12.29 13.28
N GLY A 118 33.68 -11.39 12.52
CA GLY A 118 33.20 -11.66 11.17
C GLY A 118 31.92 -12.49 11.09
N ARG A 119 31.19 -12.71 12.19
CA ARG A 119 29.94 -13.47 12.14
C ARG A 119 28.89 -12.78 11.25
N PRO A 120 28.15 -13.54 10.43
CA PRO A 120 26.99 -13.02 9.74
C PRO A 120 25.96 -12.50 10.74
N ILE A 121 25.43 -11.31 10.49
CA ILE A 121 24.33 -10.72 11.26
C ILE A 121 23.03 -10.84 10.47
N GLN A 122 23.07 -10.43 9.21
CA GLN A 122 21.93 -10.49 8.28
C GLN A 122 22.39 -10.29 6.84
N ALA A 123 21.57 -10.75 5.91
CA ALA A 123 21.64 -10.37 4.50
C ALA A 123 20.39 -9.59 4.10
N LYS A 124 20.55 -8.55 3.27
CA LYS A 124 19.46 -7.88 2.57
C LYS A 124 19.53 -8.19 1.10
N VAL A 125 18.38 -8.45 0.48
CA VAL A 125 18.24 -8.67 -0.96
C VAL A 125 17.22 -7.69 -1.48
N PHE A 126 17.63 -6.82 -2.40
CA PHE A 126 16.72 -5.85 -2.98
C PHE A 126 15.87 -6.48 -4.07
N LEU A 127 14.58 -6.50 -3.84
CA LEU A 127 13.59 -7.14 -4.71
C LEU A 127 13.13 -6.21 -5.84
N ARG A 128 13.34 -4.91 -5.66
CA ARG A 128 13.12 -3.83 -6.61
C ARG A 128 14.25 -2.81 -6.47
N SER A 129 14.44 -1.95 -7.47
CA SER A 129 15.40 -0.83 -7.40
C SER A 129 14.84 0.31 -6.52
N ASP A 130 14.53 -0.05 -5.27
CA ASP A 130 13.93 0.80 -4.23
C ASP A 130 14.52 0.41 -2.86
N PRO A 131 15.04 1.40 -2.09
CA PRO A 131 15.70 1.13 -0.80
C PRO A 131 14.76 0.57 0.27
N GLY A 132 13.45 0.75 0.13
CA GLY A 132 12.44 0.28 1.07
C GLY A 132 11.84 -1.08 0.72
N THR A 133 12.24 -1.73 -0.41
CA THR A 133 11.64 -3.00 -0.85
C THR A 133 12.71 -4.08 -0.94
N PHE A 134 12.77 -4.91 0.10
CA PHE A 134 13.79 -5.95 0.25
C PHE A 134 13.30 -7.12 1.08
N MET A 135 13.93 -8.28 0.94
CA MET A 135 13.88 -9.31 1.96
C MET A 135 15.14 -9.22 2.83
N ARG A 136 14.99 -9.53 4.12
CA ARG A 136 16.07 -9.68 5.07
C ARG A 136 16.11 -11.11 5.55
N ILE A 137 17.30 -11.74 5.45
CA ILE A 137 17.56 -13.07 5.99
C ILE A 137 18.52 -12.93 7.15
N TYR A 138 18.33 -13.69 8.23
CA TYR A 138 19.21 -13.66 9.39
C TYR A 138 19.29 -15.01 10.10
N PRO A 139 20.40 -15.30 10.82
CA PRO A 139 20.59 -16.56 11.53
C PRO A 139 19.55 -16.79 12.63
N ASP A 140 19.12 -18.04 12.82
CA ASP A 140 18.26 -18.51 13.91
C ASP A 140 18.71 -19.91 14.35
N GLY A 141 19.78 -20.00 15.13
CA GLY A 141 20.42 -21.26 15.49
C GLY A 141 21.00 -22.00 14.30
N ASP A 142 20.53 -23.22 14.07
CA ASP A 142 20.90 -24.07 12.94
C ASP A 142 20.06 -23.80 11.67
N ARG A 143 19.17 -22.82 11.73
CA ARG A 143 18.30 -22.39 10.63
C ARG A 143 18.44 -20.91 10.37
N SER A 144 17.56 -20.37 9.58
CA SER A 144 17.46 -18.93 9.32
C SER A 144 16.01 -18.46 9.28
N LYS A 145 15.81 -17.16 9.36
CA LYS A 145 14.52 -16.48 9.25
C LYS A 145 14.56 -15.42 8.16
N LEU A 146 13.39 -15.12 7.64
CA LEU A 146 13.16 -14.12 6.60
C LEU A 146 12.12 -13.10 7.04
N ASP A 147 12.40 -11.82 6.79
CA ASP A 147 11.39 -10.76 6.79
C ASP A 147 11.23 -10.23 5.37
N LEU A 148 9.98 -9.97 4.95
CA LEU A 148 9.68 -9.26 3.72
C LEU A 148 9.25 -7.83 4.05
N VAL A 149 9.95 -6.87 3.45
CA VAL A 149 9.71 -5.43 3.62
C VAL A 149 9.36 -4.82 2.27
N VAL A 150 8.31 -3.99 2.23
CA VAL A 150 7.81 -3.34 1.02
C VAL A 150 7.56 -1.87 1.29
N HIS A 151 8.29 -1.00 0.60
CA HIS A 151 8.27 0.45 0.83
C HIS A 151 8.37 0.84 2.31
N GLY A 152 9.20 0.11 3.07
CA GLY A 152 9.41 0.30 4.50
C GLY A 152 8.43 -0.46 5.42
N GLY A 153 7.31 -0.95 4.92
CA GLY A 153 6.35 -1.76 5.69
C GLY A 153 6.74 -3.24 5.76
N VAL A 154 6.71 -3.84 6.95
CA VAL A 154 6.99 -5.26 7.15
C VAL A 154 5.75 -6.07 6.84
N LEU A 155 5.72 -6.77 5.71
CA LEU A 155 4.61 -7.64 5.33
C LEU A 155 4.68 -9.01 6.01
N ASN A 156 5.84 -9.61 6.05
CA ASN A 156 6.09 -10.88 6.72
C ASN A 156 7.27 -10.71 7.67
N ARG A 157 7.18 -11.33 8.83
CA ARG A 157 8.22 -11.29 9.85
C ARG A 157 8.53 -12.69 10.36
N GLU A 158 9.84 -12.94 10.57
CA GLU A 158 10.32 -14.18 11.18
C GLU A 158 9.84 -15.45 10.50
N VAL A 159 9.67 -15.40 9.17
CA VAL A 159 9.30 -16.58 8.37
C VAL A 159 10.47 -17.56 8.42
N ALA A 160 10.24 -18.77 8.93
CA ALA A 160 11.28 -19.76 9.07
C ALA A 160 11.74 -20.30 7.70
N LEU A 161 13.05 -20.36 7.51
CA LEU A 161 13.68 -21.04 6.38
C LEU A 161 14.24 -22.40 6.85
N PRO A 162 14.15 -23.46 6.04
CA PRO A 162 14.52 -24.82 6.47
C PRO A 162 16.03 -25.06 6.50
N VAL A 163 16.86 -24.07 6.19
CA VAL A 163 18.30 -24.18 6.01
C VAL A 163 19.07 -23.19 6.87
N PRO A 164 20.36 -23.45 7.20
CA PRO A 164 21.23 -22.50 7.86
C PRO A 164 21.41 -21.21 7.05
N PHE A 165 21.85 -20.14 7.72
CA PHE A 165 22.00 -18.82 7.10
C PHE A 165 22.94 -18.83 5.88
N GLU A 166 24.07 -19.52 5.96
CA GLU A 166 25.05 -19.60 4.89
C GLU A 166 24.46 -20.28 3.65
N ALA A 167 23.70 -21.34 3.85
CA ALA A 167 22.98 -22.02 2.77
C ALA A 167 21.91 -21.12 2.16
N ALA A 168 21.11 -20.44 2.98
CA ALA A 168 20.12 -19.48 2.52
C ALA A 168 20.75 -18.31 1.72
N PHE A 169 21.92 -17.84 2.14
CA PHE A 169 22.63 -16.76 1.47
C PHE A 169 23.10 -17.13 0.06
N VAL A 170 23.48 -18.39 -0.19
CA VAL A 170 23.93 -18.86 -1.52
C VAL A 170 22.83 -19.53 -2.35
N SER A 171 21.61 -19.66 -1.81
CA SER A 171 20.46 -20.20 -2.53
C SER A 171 19.89 -19.19 -3.53
N THR A 172 19.19 -19.71 -4.54
CA THR A 172 18.47 -18.88 -5.52
C THR A 172 17.22 -18.24 -4.88
N ILE A 173 16.72 -17.18 -5.50
CA ILE A 173 15.41 -16.63 -5.11
C ILE A 173 14.30 -17.65 -5.29
N ALA A 174 14.36 -18.49 -6.33
CA ALA A 174 13.39 -19.55 -6.57
C ALA A 174 13.36 -20.58 -5.42
N ASP A 175 14.53 -20.96 -4.88
CA ASP A 175 14.59 -21.82 -3.69
C ASP A 175 13.87 -21.19 -2.50
N ILE A 176 14.16 -19.91 -2.22
CA ILE A 176 13.55 -19.17 -1.12
C ILE A 176 12.02 -19.08 -1.31
N ILE A 177 11.55 -18.80 -2.52
CA ILE A 177 10.12 -18.82 -2.85
C ILE A 177 9.52 -20.20 -2.59
N SER A 178 10.18 -21.28 -3.03
CA SER A 178 9.69 -22.64 -2.84
C SER A 178 9.54 -23.01 -1.36
N TRP A 179 10.42 -22.54 -0.49
CA TRP A 179 10.38 -22.79 0.95
C TRP A 179 9.30 -21.97 1.68
N THR A 180 8.89 -20.84 1.11
CA THR A 180 8.04 -19.85 1.81
C THR A 180 6.75 -19.52 1.09
N GLY A 181 6.47 -20.16 -0.06
CA GLY A 181 5.32 -19.82 -0.92
C GLY A 181 3.95 -19.93 -0.25
N ASN A 182 3.82 -20.72 0.83
CA ASN A 182 2.59 -20.81 1.60
C ASN A 182 2.43 -19.71 2.67
N LEU A 183 3.49 -18.94 2.94
CA LEU A 183 3.56 -17.95 4.02
C LEU A 183 3.77 -16.54 3.50
N VAL A 184 4.39 -16.40 2.34
CA VAL A 184 4.77 -15.12 1.74
C VAL A 184 4.07 -14.95 0.40
N ASP A 185 3.40 -13.82 0.23
CA ASP A 185 2.81 -13.42 -1.05
C ASP A 185 3.90 -12.84 -1.97
N TRP A 186 4.48 -13.70 -2.80
CA TRP A 186 5.53 -13.33 -3.76
C TRP A 186 5.01 -12.63 -5.02
N SER A 187 3.70 -12.50 -5.20
CA SER A 187 3.11 -11.76 -6.34
C SER A 187 3.61 -10.32 -6.46
N ILE A 188 4.08 -9.76 -5.33
CA ILE A 188 4.71 -8.43 -5.29
C ILE A 188 5.91 -8.29 -6.24
N LEU A 189 6.57 -9.40 -6.58
CA LEU A 189 7.75 -9.40 -7.44
C LEU A 189 7.41 -9.56 -8.93
N ALA A 190 6.20 -10.00 -9.22
CA ALA A 190 5.73 -10.26 -10.58
C ALA A 190 4.32 -9.66 -10.80
N PRO A 191 4.16 -8.32 -10.68
CA PRO A 191 2.86 -7.70 -10.96
C PRO A 191 2.53 -7.88 -12.45
N GLU A 192 1.26 -8.13 -12.74
CA GLU A 192 0.74 -8.23 -14.11
C GLU A 192 0.34 -6.84 -14.62
N PRO A 193 1.13 -6.16 -15.46
CA PRO A 193 0.86 -4.78 -15.86
C PRO A 193 -0.48 -4.59 -16.57
N GLY A 194 -0.97 -5.61 -17.26
CA GLY A 194 -2.26 -5.59 -17.94
C GLY A 194 -3.46 -5.34 -17.02
N ARG A 195 -3.36 -5.73 -15.74
CA ARG A 195 -4.42 -5.56 -14.74
C ARG A 195 -4.64 -4.11 -14.28
N TYR A 196 -3.73 -3.20 -14.64
CA TYR A 196 -3.79 -1.77 -14.26
C TYR A 196 -4.16 -0.84 -15.41
N ARG A 197 -4.57 -1.37 -16.55
CA ARG A 197 -4.88 -0.58 -17.75
C ARG A 197 -5.97 0.46 -17.49
N GLU A 198 -7.05 0.09 -16.80
CA GLU A 198 -8.16 0.98 -16.47
C GLU A 198 -7.72 2.08 -15.46
N VAL A 199 -6.89 1.75 -14.49
CA VAL A 199 -6.33 2.75 -13.53
C VAL A 199 -5.41 3.72 -14.26
N ARG A 200 -4.53 3.23 -15.16
CA ARG A 200 -3.67 4.11 -15.96
C ARG A 200 -4.49 5.03 -16.89
N ALA A 201 -5.55 4.51 -17.50
CA ALA A 201 -6.46 5.30 -18.33
C ALA A 201 -7.18 6.38 -17.50
N PHE A 202 -7.68 6.03 -16.33
CA PHE A 202 -8.25 6.96 -15.35
C PHE A 202 -7.24 8.08 -14.98
N VAL A 203 -6.02 7.71 -14.63
CA VAL A 203 -4.96 8.67 -14.26
C VAL A 203 -4.65 9.61 -15.43
N ALA A 204 -4.50 9.07 -16.64
CA ALA A 204 -4.22 9.87 -17.83
C ALA A 204 -5.35 10.86 -18.15
N GLU A 205 -6.61 10.42 -18.09
CA GLU A 205 -7.78 11.27 -18.34
C GLU A 205 -7.92 12.35 -17.27
N THR A 206 -7.76 11.99 -15.97
CA THR A 206 -7.80 12.96 -14.88
C THR A 206 -6.73 14.04 -15.08
N ARG A 207 -5.48 13.67 -15.37
CA ARG A 207 -4.38 14.61 -15.67
C ARG A 207 -4.73 15.55 -16.83
N ARG A 208 -5.36 15.02 -17.87
CA ARG A 208 -5.79 15.80 -19.04
C ARG A 208 -6.83 16.87 -18.66
N ARG A 209 -7.69 16.59 -17.69
CA ARG A 209 -8.76 17.50 -17.23
C ARG A 209 -8.31 18.51 -16.19
N LEU A 210 -7.30 18.22 -15.36
CA LEU A 210 -6.85 19.11 -14.27
C LEU A 210 -6.66 20.57 -14.70
N PRO A 211 -6.05 20.91 -15.85
CA PRO A 211 -5.83 22.31 -16.23
C PRO A 211 -7.13 23.13 -16.45
N SER A 212 -8.26 22.44 -16.64
CA SER A 212 -9.58 23.10 -16.77
C SER A 212 -10.32 23.26 -15.45
N LEU A 213 -9.77 22.73 -14.36
CA LEU A 213 -10.37 22.79 -13.02
C LEU A 213 -9.80 23.93 -12.21
N ARG A 214 -10.59 24.44 -11.28
CA ARG A 214 -10.19 25.48 -10.34
C ARG A 214 -10.60 25.12 -8.93
N TYR A 215 -9.76 25.42 -7.96
CA TYR A 215 -10.13 25.34 -6.55
C TYR A 215 -11.00 26.53 -6.14
N VAL A 216 -12.12 26.22 -5.49
CA VAL A 216 -12.99 27.20 -4.81
C VAL A 216 -13.45 26.58 -3.50
N ASP A 217 -13.31 27.32 -2.40
CA ASP A 217 -13.81 26.84 -1.09
C ASP A 217 -15.29 26.46 -1.15
N ASP A 218 -15.62 25.35 -0.51
CA ASP A 218 -16.97 24.78 -0.44
C ASP A 218 -17.63 24.46 -1.81
N GLY A 219 -16.82 24.40 -2.88
CA GLY A 219 -17.31 24.21 -4.24
C GLY A 219 -17.54 22.76 -4.62
N ALA A 220 -18.68 22.48 -5.29
CA ALA A 220 -19.02 21.21 -5.93
C ALA A 220 -19.91 21.44 -7.18
N LEU A 221 -20.23 20.34 -7.91
CA LEU A 221 -21.31 20.33 -8.91
C LEU A 221 -22.55 19.69 -8.31
N ASP A 222 -23.73 20.20 -8.66
CA ASP A 222 -25.00 19.55 -8.35
C ASP A 222 -25.32 18.40 -9.34
N ALA A 223 -26.42 17.69 -9.12
CA ALA A 223 -26.85 16.58 -9.98
C ALA A 223 -27.10 16.95 -11.45
N ARG A 224 -27.16 18.26 -11.77
CA ARG A 224 -27.32 18.82 -13.11
C ARG A 224 -26.02 19.37 -13.70
N GLY A 225 -24.93 19.31 -12.94
CA GLY A 225 -23.61 19.84 -13.32
C GLY A 225 -23.48 21.37 -13.12
N GLN A 226 -24.35 21.97 -12.31
CA GLN A 226 -24.22 23.38 -11.97
C GLN A 226 -23.30 23.56 -10.76
N PRO A 227 -22.37 24.56 -10.78
CA PRO A 227 -21.52 24.86 -9.63
C PRO A 227 -22.34 25.37 -8.45
N VAL A 228 -22.22 24.69 -7.30
CA VAL A 228 -22.92 25.02 -6.07
C VAL A 228 -21.95 25.01 -4.89
N TYR A 229 -22.34 25.71 -3.80
CA TYR A 229 -21.69 25.57 -2.49
C TYR A 229 -22.25 24.33 -1.77
N ILE A 230 -21.38 23.47 -1.25
CA ILE A 230 -21.78 22.23 -0.55
C ILE A 230 -22.64 22.53 0.69
N ALA A 231 -22.23 23.52 1.49
CA ALA A 231 -22.91 23.86 2.73
C ALA A 231 -24.35 24.37 2.54
N THR A 232 -24.65 25.03 1.42
CA THR A 232 -25.95 25.70 1.21
C THR A 232 -26.74 25.16 0.05
N GLY A 233 -26.12 24.43 -0.88
CA GLY A 233 -26.71 24.03 -2.16
C GLY A 233 -26.99 25.20 -3.12
N LEU A 234 -26.63 26.44 -2.75
CA LEU A 234 -26.85 27.61 -3.59
C LEU A 234 -25.83 27.69 -4.73
N PRO A 235 -26.20 28.28 -5.90
CA PRO A 235 -25.27 28.49 -6.99
C PRO A 235 -24.04 29.30 -6.55
N GLN A 236 -22.87 28.89 -7.05
CA GLN A 236 -21.63 29.65 -6.83
C GLN A 236 -21.66 30.98 -7.62
N SER A 237 -21.09 32.02 -7.02
CA SER A 237 -20.68 33.21 -7.77
C SER A 237 -19.34 32.99 -8.45
N ALA A 238 -19.09 33.65 -9.58
CA ALA A 238 -17.82 33.57 -10.29
C ALA A 238 -16.65 34.12 -9.41
N PRO A 239 -15.49 33.47 -9.44
CA PRO A 239 -15.13 32.28 -10.20
C PRO A 239 -15.68 31.01 -9.58
N THR A 240 -16.17 30.07 -10.42
CA THR A 240 -16.70 28.79 -9.98
C THR A 240 -15.62 27.70 -9.96
N GLY A 241 -15.79 26.67 -9.10
CA GLY A 241 -14.80 25.59 -8.98
C GLY A 241 -15.17 24.53 -7.94
N LEU A 242 -14.18 23.75 -7.53
CA LEU A 242 -14.36 22.60 -6.65
C LEU A 242 -13.39 22.69 -5.46
N ASN A 243 -13.85 22.33 -4.25
CA ASN A 243 -12.95 22.07 -3.13
C ASN A 243 -12.45 20.61 -3.14
N CYS A 244 -11.79 20.15 -2.09
CA CYS A 244 -11.30 18.77 -2.00
C CYS A 244 -12.43 17.73 -2.08
N SER A 245 -13.55 17.97 -1.41
CA SER A 245 -14.73 17.09 -1.39
C SER A 245 -15.49 17.13 -2.73
N GLY A 246 -15.71 18.32 -3.27
CA GLY A 246 -16.32 18.50 -4.60
C GLY A 246 -15.46 17.92 -5.72
N PHE A 247 -14.14 17.98 -5.61
CA PHE A 247 -13.22 17.34 -6.55
C PHE A 247 -13.32 15.81 -6.48
N ALA A 248 -13.40 15.22 -5.28
CA ALA A 248 -13.61 13.78 -5.13
C ALA A 248 -14.97 13.32 -5.71
N ALA A 249 -16.03 14.12 -5.54
CA ALA A 249 -17.31 13.87 -6.16
C ALA A 249 -17.22 13.98 -7.70
N TRP A 250 -16.53 14.99 -8.23
CA TRP A 250 -16.27 15.16 -9.67
C TRP A 250 -15.53 13.95 -10.27
N VAL A 251 -14.53 13.41 -9.57
CA VAL A 251 -13.86 12.17 -9.97
C VAL A 251 -14.87 11.02 -10.00
N ALA A 252 -15.68 10.87 -8.95
CA ALA A 252 -16.68 9.82 -8.88
C ALA A 252 -17.77 9.95 -9.94
N ASP A 253 -18.16 11.18 -10.31
CA ASP A 253 -19.09 11.47 -11.40
C ASP A 253 -18.60 10.91 -12.73
N GLY A 254 -17.29 10.85 -12.94
CA GLY A 254 -16.72 10.22 -14.13
C GLY A 254 -17.06 8.74 -14.27
N PHE A 255 -17.37 8.06 -13.17
CA PHE A 255 -17.85 6.67 -13.13
C PHE A 255 -19.37 6.59 -13.00
N PHE A 256 -20.00 7.53 -12.26
CA PHE A 256 -21.41 7.53 -11.96
C PHE A 256 -22.26 7.94 -13.18
N ARG A 257 -21.82 8.96 -13.91
CA ARG A 257 -22.54 9.48 -15.08
C ARG A 257 -22.71 8.45 -16.20
N PRO A 258 -21.72 7.65 -16.60
CA PRO A 258 -21.91 6.59 -17.60
C PRO A 258 -22.95 5.54 -17.18
N LEU A 259 -23.10 5.28 -15.87
CA LEU A 259 -24.06 4.31 -15.34
C LEU A 259 -25.49 4.85 -15.24
N THR A 260 -25.65 6.16 -14.95
CA THR A 260 -26.95 6.73 -14.52
C THR A 260 -27.48 7.85 -15.42
N GLY A 261 -26.61 8.43 -16.25
CA GLY A 261 -26.92 9.62 -17.05
C GLY A 261 -26.99 10.94 -16.28
N ARG A 262 -26.66 10.94 -14.97
CA ARG A 262 -26.69 12.12 -14.10
C ARG A 262 -25.44 12.19 -13.22
N LEU A 263 -25.24 13.31 -12.52
CA LEU A 263 -24.15 13.47 -11.54
C LEU A 263 -24.65 13.17 -10.13
N LEU A 264 -23.72 13.02 -9.21
CA LEU A 264 -23.97 12.87 -7.78
C LEU A 264 -24.57 14.16 -7.20
N ASP A 265 -25.44 14.01 -6.21
CA ASP A 265 -26.05 15.16 -5.51
C ASP A 265 -25.25 15.47 -4.24
N PRO A 266 -24.60 16.65 -4.12
CA PRO A 266 -23.87 17.04 -2.93
C PRO A 266 -24.69 16.96 -1.64
N THR A 267 -26.00 17.22 -1.72
CA THR A 267 -26.90 17.13 -0.55
C THR A 267 -27.00 15.71 -0.01
N ALA A 268 -27.09 14.73 -0.93
CA ALA A 268 -27.09 13.31 -0.55
C ALA A 268 -25.72 12.85 -0.03
N LEU A 269 -24.63 13.37 -0.63
CA LEU A 269 -23.27 13.05 -0.20
C LEU A 269 -22.94 13.63 1.19
N ALA A 270 -23.57 14.72 1.61
CA ALA A 270 -23.41 15.32 2.94
C ALA A 270 -24.23 14.61 4.04
N ALA A 271 -24.97 13.53 3.72
CA ALA A 271 -25.72 12.77 4.71
C ALA A 271 -24.80 12.19 5.80
N ARG A 272 -25.23 12.32 7.07
CA ARG A 272 -24.45 11.95 8.27
C ARG A 272 -24.82 10.55 8.74
N HIS A 273 -23.83 9.72 9.03
CA HIS A 273 -24.03 8.32 9.41
C HIS A 273 -23.24 7.85 10.64
N VAL A 274 -22.27 8.63 11.13
CA VAL A 274 -21.42 8.20 12.24
C VAL A 274 -22.08 8.45 13.58
N ASP A 275 -22.32 7.38 14.35
CA ASP A 275 -23.02 7.42 15.65
C ASP A 275 -22.24 8.15 16.77
N ALA A 276 -20.93 8.35 16.61
CA ALA A 276 -20.10 9.06 17.58
C ALA A 276 -20.55 10.51 17.85
N ARG A 277 -21.43 11.05 16.99
CA ARG A 277 -22.07 12.34 17.16
C ARG A 277 -23.05 12.39 18.32
N ALA A 278 -23.56 11.26 18.79
CA ALA A 278 -24.54 11.16 19.87
C ALA A 278 -23.98 11.42 21.28
N THR A 279 -22.70 11.80 21.42
CA THR A 279 -22.13 12.13 22.73
C THR A 279 -22.31 13.61 23.05
N PRO A 280 -22.59 14.02 24.32
CA PRO A 280 -22.69 15.44 24.71
C PRO A 280 -21.45 16.28 24.40
N ALA A 281 -20.30 15.62 24.18
CA ALA A 281 -19.06 16.24 23.77
C ALA A 281 -19.02 16.54 22.27
N ALA A 282 -19.81 15.83 21.45
CA ALA A 282 -19.88 16.03 20.00
C ALA A 282 -20.75 17.25 19.65
N ASP A 283 -21.81 17.54 20.42
CA ASP A 283 -22.76 18.61 20.15
C ASP A 283 -22.11 20.00 19.96
N ARG A 284 -21.03 20.27 20.71
CA ARG A 284 -20.32 21.55 20.57
C ARG A 284 -19.46 21.63 19.27
N PHE A 285 -18.98 20.51 18.74
CA PHE A 285 -18.22 20.46 17.51
C PHE A 285 -19.11 20.48 16.27
N GLU A 286 -20.29 19.92 16.36
CA GLU A 286 -21.24 19.83 15.26
C GLU A 286 -21.88 21.19 14.90
N THR A 287 -21.84 22.16 15.83
CA THR A 287 -22.38 23.48 15.59
C THR A 287 -21.56 24.29 14.58
N ASP A 288 -20.24 24.09 14.54
CA ASP A 288 -19.35 24.88 13.70
C ASP A 288 -18.76 24.11 12.50
N LEU A 289 -18.36 22.85 12.69
CA LEU A 289 -17.76 22.00 11.63
C LEU A 289 -18.00 20.52 11.96
N ASP A 290 -18.68 19.79 11.07
CA ASP A 290 -18.87 18.35 11.20
C ASP A 290 -17.51 17.60 11.18
N PRO A 291 -17.08 16.99 12.30
CA PRO A 291 -15.78 16.32 12.36
C PRO A 291 -15.68 15.05 11.50
N PHE A 292 -16.81 14.46 11.09
CA PHE A 292 -16.89 13.25 10.28
C PHE A 292 -17.26 13.51 8.82
N PHE A 293 -17.38 14.77 8.41
CA PHE A 293 -17.82 15.13 7.07
C PHE A 293 -17.03 14.40 5.96
N GLY A 294 -15.69 14.41 6.02
CA GLY A 294 -14.88 13.75 5.00
C GLY A 294 -15.03 12.23 4.96
N LEU A 295 -15.29 11.60 6.13
CA LEU A 295 -15.55 10.16 6.23
C LEU A 295 -16.89 9.79 5.59
N ASP A 296 -17.96 10.48 5.99
CA ASP A 296 -19.29 10.24 5.46
C ASP A 296 -19.35 10.54 3.96
N TRP A 297 -18.73 11.64 3.53
CA TRP A 297 -18.65 12.02 2.13
C TRP A 297 -18.06 10.93 1.25
N THR A 298 -16.91 10.36 1.63
CA THR A 298 -16.26 9.30 0.86
C THR A 298 -17.08 8.01 0.85
N ARG A 299 -17.69 7.64 1.98
CA ARG A 299 -18.59 6.48 2.08
C ARG A 299 -19.86 6.65 1.24
N ASN A 300 -20.48 7.81 1.29
CA ASN A 300 -21.69 8.12 0.51
C ASN A 300 -21.41 8.06 -1.00
N ILE A 301 -20.28 8.58 -1.45
CA ILE A 301 -19.84 8.44 -2.85
C ILE A 301 -19.73 6.97 -3.24
N ALA A 302 -19.02 6.17 -2.47
CA ALA A 302 -18.80 4.76 -2.81
C ALA A 302 -20.10 3.95 -2.78
N THR A 303 -20.99 4.21 -1.82
CA THR A 303 -22.31 3.58 -1.75
C THR A 303 -23.15 3.95 -2.96
N ALA A 304 -23.18 5.23 -3.35
CA ALA A 304 -23.91 5.67 -4.53
C ALA A 304 -23.41 4.99 -5.82
N LEU A 305 -22.09 4.78 -5.96
CA LEU A 305 -21.51 4.05 -7.08
C LEU A 305 -21.89 2.56 -7.05
N LEU A 306 -21.92 1.92 -5.88
CA LEU A 306 -22.37 0.54 -5.74
C LEU A 306 -23.85 0.38 -6.06
N ASP A 307 -24.69 1.28 -5.57
CA ASP A 307 -26.15 1.29 -5.87
C ASP A 307 -26.42 1.51 -7.35
N ALA A 308 -25.65 2.38 -8.01
CA ALA A 308 -25.77 2.59 -9.45
C ALA A 308 -25.37 1.36 -10.25
N ARG A 309 -24.37 0.63 -9.81
CA ARG A 309 -23.86 -0.58 -10.48
C ARG A 309 -24.71 -1.82 -10.21
N TYR A 310 -25.23 -1.95 -9.00
CA TYR A 310 -25.97 -3.11 -8.53
C TYR A 310 -27.31 -2.71 -7.88
N PRO A 311 -28.24 -2.12 -8.66
CA PRO A 311 -29.45 -1.50 -8.11
C PRO A 311 -30.41 -2.46 -7.42
N SER A 312 -30.26 -3.77 -7.65
CA SER A 312 -31.10 -4.79 -7.02
C SER A 312 -30.58 -5.28 -5.66
N ARG A 313 -29.43 -4.78 -5.22
CA ARG A 313 -28.77 -5.16 -3.97
C ARG A 313 -28.67 -3.93 -3.04
N GLY A 314 -29.16 -4.06 -1.82
CA GLY A 314 -28.86 -3.06 -0.80
C GLY A 314 -27.39 -3.12 -0.38
N HIS A 315 -26.74 -1.97 -0.25
CA HIS A 315 -25.35 -1.87 0.16
C HIS A 315 -25.19 -1.27 1.54
N ASP A 316 -24.30 -1.88 2.34
CA ASP A 316 -23.89 -1.29 3.63
C ASP A 316 -22.97 -0.10 3.38
N LEU A 317 -23.16 0.99 4.11
CA LEU A 317 -22.35 2.21 3.99
C LEU A 317 -20.85 1.94 4.11
N THR A 318 -20.47 0.93 4.87
CA THR A 318 -19.08 0.55 5.13
C THR A 318 -18.57 -0.59 4.27
N GLU A 319 -19.36 -1.05 3.28
CA GLU A 319 -19.01 -2.18 2.41
C GLU A 319 -17.73 -1.91 1.61
N SER A 320 -17.52 -0.67 1.22
CA SER A 320 -16.34 -0.24 0.46
C SER A 320 -15.14 0.14 1.31
N ASP A 321 -15.25 0.13 2.65
CA ASP A 321 -14.12 0.43 3.52
C ASP A 321 -12.98 -0.56 3.33
N VAL A 322 -11.75 -0.05 3.27
CA VAL A 322 -10.54 -0.87 3.30
C VAL A 322 -10.21 -1.20 4.75
N ARG A 323 -10.36 -2.47 5.13
CA ARG A 323 -10.16 -2.94 6.52
C ARG A 323 -9.10 -4.03 6.64
N ILE A 324 -8.17 -4.09 5.70
CA ILE A 324 -7.10 -5.08 5.71
C ILE A 324 -6.04 -4.75 6.76
N SER A 325 -5.35 -5.76 7.24
CA SER A 325 -4.14 -5.62 8.08
C SER A 325 -2.98 -6.29 7.36
N PRO A 326 -2.37 -5.65 6.34
CA PRO A 326 -1.38 -6.29 5.48
C PRO A 326 -0.01 -6.41 6.15
N PHE A 327 0.22 -5.65 7.23
CA PHE A 327 1.52 -5.60 7.89
C PHE A 327 1.58 -6.57 9.05
N ALA A 328 2.74 -7.21 9.22
CA ALA A 328 3.02 -7.97 10.42
C ALA A 328 2.98 -7.01 11.63
N LEU A 329 2.08 -7.29 12.58
CA LEU A 329 1.99 -6.53 13.81
C LEU A 329 3.30 -6.68 14.57
N VAL A 330 3.95 -5.57 14.85
CA VAL A 330 5.06 -5.52 15.81
C VAL A 330 4.42 -5.36 17.19
N ALA A 331 4.67 -6.30 18.09
CA ALA A 331 4.26 -6.14 19.47
C ALA A 331 4.80 -4.80 20.02
N PRO A 332 4.03 -4.10 20.90
CA PRO A 332 4.50 -2.86 21.51
C PRO A 332 5.89 -3.06 22.07
N SER A 333 6.75 -2.08 21.85
CA SER A 333 8.14 -2.05 22.25
C SER A 333 8.38 -2.66 23.64
N GLY A 334 9.22 -3.67 23.71
CA GLY A 334 9.73 -4.22 24.96
C GLY A 334 9.59 -5.73 25.16
N VAL A 335 8.82 -6.45 24.34
CA VAL A 335 8.58 -7.90 24.55
C VAL A 335 9.26 -8.79 23.50
N LEU A 336 9.51 -8.28 22.32
CA LEU A 336 10.34 -8.94 21.31
C LEU A 336 11.41 -7.93 20.94
N GLY A 337 12.68 -8.33 21.05
CA GLY A 337 13.81 -7.47 20.76
C GLY A 337 13.52 -6.61 19.55
N SER A 338 13.30 -5.32 19.77
CA SER A 338 13.02 -4.40 18.68
C SER A 338 14.18 -4.49 17.69
N PRO A 339 13.95 -4.30 16.40
CA PRO A 339 15.03 -4.19 15.42
C PRO A 339 16.09 -3.13 15.82
N GLU A 340 15.70 -2.16 16.63
CA GLU A 340 16.56 -1.17 17.27
C GLU A 340 17.56 -1.79 18.26
N ALA A 341 17.13 -2.82 19.00
CA ALA A 341 18.02 -3.50 19.95
C ALA A 341 19.15 -4.28 19.26
N VAL A 342 18.98 -4.61 17.98
CA VAL A 342 19.97 -5.43 17.30
C VAL A 342 21.07 -4.60 16.65
N ASN A 343 20.89 -3.32 16.29
CA ASN A 343 21.95 -2.58 15.58
C ASN A 343 21.79 -1.05 15.40
N GLY A 344 20.98 -0.36 16.16
CA GLY A 344 20.93 1.11 16.09
C GLY A 344 20.47 1.71 14.74
N ASN A 345 20.00 0.88 13.81
CA ASN A 345 19.37 1.32 12.56
C ASN A 345 17.93 0.86 12.58
N SER A 346 17.03 1.77 12.84
CA SER A 346 15.59 1.51 12.72
C SER A 346 15.24 1.26 11.23
N ALA A 347 15.45 0.03 10.80
CA ALA A 347 15.15 -0.38 9.43
C ALA A 347 13.65 -0.67 9.22
N TYR A 348 12.86 -0.68 10.29
CA TYR A 348 11.46 -1.07 10.24
C TYR A 348 10.58 -0.03 10.91
N GLN A 349 9.63 0.46 10.15
CA GLN A 349 8.50 1.17 10.69
C GLN A 349 7.37 0.15 10.93
N ALA A 350 6.93 0.04 12.19
CA ALA A 350 5.72 -0.71 12.50
C ALA A 350 4.52 0.15 12.13
N TYR A 351 3.65 -0.38 11.28
CA TYR A 351 2.39 0.29 10.98
C TYR A 351 1.28 -0.37 11.77
N PRO A 352 0.49 0.38 12.55
CA PRO A 352 -0.64 -0.17 13.26
C PRO A 352 -1.69 -0.72 12.29
N ALA A 353 -2.48 -1.65 12.80
CA ALA A 353 -3.63 -2.19 12.10
C ALA A 353 -4.65 -1.08 11.81
N TYR A 354 -5.58 -1.38 10.90
CA TYR A 354 -6.76 -0.56 10.66
C TYR A 354 -7.45 -0.21 11.99
N GLN A 355 -7.73 1.07 12.17
CA GLN A 355 -8.55 1.58 13.25
C GLN A 355 -9.92 1.99 12.71
N ARG A 356 -10.98 1.48 13.35
CA ARG A 356 -12.35 1.75 12.92
C ARG A 356 -12.60 3.27 12.82
N ASP A 357 -13.18 3.70 11.71
CA ASP A 357 -13.53 5.08 11.39
C ASP A 357 -12.34 6.08 11.34
N LEU A 358 -11.11 5.61 11.55
CA LEU A 358 -9.88 6.37 11.38
C LEU A 358 -9.07 5.91 10.17
N GLY A 359 -9.03 4.59 9.93
CA GLY A 359 -8.21 3.97 8.89
C GLY A 359 -6.81 3.62 9.36
N PHE A 360 -5.81 4.00 8.61
CA PHE A 360 -4.39 3.65 8.77
C PHE A 360 -3.56 4.88 9.08
N GLU A 361 -2.44 4.71 9.76
CA GLU A 361 -1.47 5.79 9.90
C GLU A 361 -0.90 6.20 8.53
N SER A 362 -0.82 7.51 8.29
CA SER A 362 -0.35 8.08 7.02
C SER A 362 1.08 7.68 6.67
N SER A 363 1.92 7.43 7.68
CA SER A 363 3.32 7.00 7.51
C SER A 363 3.47 5.67 6.74
N GLY A 364 2.46 4.79 6.81
CA GLY A 364 2.41 3.52 6.09
C GLY A 364 1.75 3.56 4.71
N LEU A 365 1.30 4.73 4.27
CA LEU A 365 0.40 4.86 3.12
C LEU A 365 0.99 4.29 1.82
N LYS A 366 2.26 4.55 1.53
CA LYS A 366 2.90 4.04 0.30
C LYS A 366 2.97 2.52 0.27
N SER A 367 3.38 1.92 1.38
CA SER A 367 3.41 0.46 1.52
C SER A 367 2.01 -0.15 1.41
N LEU A 368 1.02 0.46 2.06
CA LEU A 368 -0.38 0.05 1.99
C LEU A 368 -0.90 0.11 0.53
N MET A 369 -0.65 1.21 -0.18
CA MET A 369 -1.05 1.36 -1.58
C MET A 369 -0.43 0.29 -2.49
N CYS A 370 0.83 -0.08 -2.25
CA CYS A 370 1.48 -1.15 -3.01
C CYS A 370 0.79 -2.51 -2.80
N VAL A 371 0.47 -2.84 -1.55
CA VAL A 371 -0.24 -4.09 -1.23
C VAL A 371 -1.66 -4.09 -1.82
N LEU A 372 -2.37 -2.97 -1.73
CA LEU A 372 -3.71 -2.83 -2.30
C LEU A 372 -3.70 -2.94 -3.83
N ALA A 373 -2.70 -2.36 -4.50
CA ALA A 373 -2.54 -2.52 -5.94
C ALA A 373 -2.44 -4.00 -6.35
N LEU A 374 -1.70 -4.79 -5.57
CA LEU A 374 -1.51 -6.22 -5.86
C LEU A 374 -2.76 -7.06 -5.56
N ARG A 375 -3.41 -6.82 -4.43
CA ARG A 375 -4.57 -7.60 -3.98
C ARG A 375 -5.86 -7.20 -4.68
N GLU A 376 -6.00 -5.95 -5.06
CA GLU A 376 -7.21 -5.36 -5.62
C GLU A 376 -6.91 -4.57 -6.91
N PRO A 377 -6.25 -5.18 -7.91
CA PRO A 377 -5.90 -4.51 -9.14
C PRO A 377 -7.15 -3.95 -9.83
N GLY A 378 -7.04 -2.73 -10.36
CA GLY A 378 -8.16 -2.00 -10.94
C GLY A 378 -8.97 -1.19 -9.93
N SER A 379 -8.55 -1.13 -8.66
CA SER A 379 -9.18 -0.26 -7.64
C SER A 379 -8.45 1.08 -7.52
N ILE A 380 -9.23 2.13 -7.26
CA ILE A 380 -8.78 3.43 -6.80
C ILE A 380 -9.45 3.72 -5.46
N TYR A 381 -8.94 4.66 -4.70
CA TYR A 381 -9.38 4.88 -3.33
C TYR A 381 -9.70 6.35 -3.08
N LEU A 382 -10.88 6.60 -2.49
CA LEU A 382 -11.17 7.87 -1.86
C LEU A 382 -10.56 7.83 -0.47
N ALA A 383 -9.73 8.80 -0.15
CA ALA A 383 -9.02 8.90 1.12
C ALA A 383 -9.60 10.05 1.94
N SER A 384 -10.06 9.77 3.15
CA SER A 384 -10.44 10.78 4.13
C SER A 384 -9.32 10.92 5.15
N LEU A 385 -8.63 12.06 5.15
CA LEU A 385 -7.53 12.35 6.06
C LEU A 385 -8.08 12.89 7.38
N SER A 386 -7.68 12.26 8.48
CA SER A 386 -8.15 12.61 9.81
C SER A 386 -7.01 12.85 10.79
N ARG A 387 -7.25 13.74 11.73
CA ARG A 387 -6.34 14.06 12.83
C ARG A 387 -7.00 13.74 14.15
N LYS A 388 -6.27 13.05 15.04
CA LYS A 388 -6.68 12.98 16.43
C LYS A 388 -6.55 14.37 17.02
N SER A 389 -7.67 14.99 17.44
CA SER A 389 -7.62 16.34 17.97
C SER A 389 -6.86 16.35 19.30
N GLY A 390 -5.85 17.21 19.42
CA GLY A 390 -5.25 17.64 20.66
C GLY A 390 -6.04 18.77 21.35
N GLY A 391 -7.28 19.02 20.94
CA GLY A 391 -8.12 20.10 21.42
C GLY A 391 -8.89 19.78 22.71
N ALA A 392 -9.94 20.58 23.00
CA ALA A 392 -10.75 20.50 24.22
C ALA A 392 -11.45 19.13 24.42
N ILE A 393 -11.49 18.28 23.41
CA ILE A 393 -12.00 16.90 23.45
C ILE A 393 -10.89 15.95 22.99
N PRO A 394 -10.10 15.40 23.91
CA PRO A 394 -9.08 14.42 23.56
C PRO A 394 -9.73 13.17 22.94
N GLY A 395 -9.32 12.81 21.75
CA GLY A 395 -9.67 11.54 21.11
C GLY A 395 -10.76 11.59 20.03
N LEU A 396 -11.46 12.70 19.81
CA LEU A 396 -12.38 12.82 18.68
C LEU A 396 -11.60 13.05 17.39
N PRO A 397 -11.70 12.16 16.38
CA PRO A 397 -11.03 12.39 15.10
C PRO A 397 -11.75 13.47 14.30
N ARG A 398 -11.00 14.31 13.60
CA ARG A 398 -11.53 15.25 12.63
C ARG A 398 -11.07 14.90 11.23
N HIS A 399 -12.01 14.53 10.37
CA HIS A 399 -11.80 14.25 8.95
C HIS A 399 -11.84 15.56 8.17
N TYR A 400 -10.68 16.16 7.95
CA TYR A 400 -10.54 17.54 7.49
C TYR A 400 -10.20 17.67 6.00
N HIS A 401 -9.87 16.57 5.32
CA HIS A 401 -9.45 16.61 3.92
C HIS A 401 -9.81 15.32 3.19
N VAL A 402 -10.08 15.43 1.88
CA VAL A 402 -10.37 14.31 0.99
C VAL A 402 -9.41 14.33 -0.19
N ALA A 403 -8.88 13.16 -0.54
CA ALA A 403 -8.01 12.95 -1.70
C ALA A 403 -8.42 11.68 -2.47
N VAL A 404 -7.95 11.55 -3.70
CA VAL A 404 -8.12 10.37 -4.55
C VAL A 404 -6.76 9.73 -4.77
N LEU A 405 -6.63 8.44 -4.43
CA LEU A 405 -5.40 7.67 -4.55
C LEU A 405 -5.59 6.57 -5.61
N ALA A 406 -4.73 6.56 -6.61
CA ALA A 406 -4.75 5.55 -7.67
C ALA A 406 -3.42 4.81 -7.71
N PRO A 407 -3.29 3.66 -7.03
CA PRO A 407 -2.08 2.84 -7.07
C PRO A 407 -2.11 1.91 -8.30
N TYR A 408 -0.99 1.82 -9.00
CA TYR A 408 -0.85 0.96 -10.18
C TYR A 408 0.60 0.60 -10.43
N PHE A 409 0.79 -0.40 -11.31
CA PHE A 409 2.10 -0.70 -11.87
C PHE A 409 2.14 -0.28 -13.33
N GLU A 410 3.23 0.39 -13.71
CA GLU A 410 3.55 0.72 -15.09
C GLU A 410 3.84 -0.57 -15.89
N GLU A 411 3.89 -0.46 -17.22
CA GLU A 411 4.28 -1.58 -18.07
C GLU A 411 5.70 -2.08 -17.80
N SER A 412 6.56 -1.21 -17.32
CA SER A 412 7.90 -1.55 -16.82
C SER A 412 7.92 -2.37 -15.52
N GLY A 413 6.76 -2.50 -14.85
CA GLY A 413 6.66 -3.09 -13.51
C GLY A 413 6.99 -2.10 -12.38
N GLU A 414 7.23 -0.80 -12.67
CA GLU A 414 7.44 0.21 -11.64
C GLU A 414 6.12 0.54 -10.92
N PHE A 415 6.17 0.57 -9.59
CA PHE A 415 5.01 0.94 -8.78
C PHE A 415 4.83 2.45 -8.70
N ARG A 416 3.61 2.91 -8.93
CA ARG A 416 3.20 4.32 -8.87
C ARG A 416 1.93 4.48 -8.05
N VAL A 417 1.80 5.64 -7.43
CA VAL A 417 0.54 6.10 -6.84
C VAL A 417 0.28 7.51 -7.37
N ALA A 418 -0.70 7.66 -8.25
CA ALA A 418 -1.20 8.98 -8.57
C ALA A 418 -2.09 9.47 -7.44
N VAL A 419 -1.88 10.70 -7.00
CA VAL A 419 -2.62 11.33 -5.92
C VAL A 419 -3.23 12.62 -6.43
N PHE A 420 -4.55 12.73 -6.36
CA PHE A 420 -5.28 13.91 -6.79
C PHE A 420 -6.05 14.51 -5.62
N GLU A 421 -5.89 15.80 -5.39
CA GLU A 421 -6.55 16.54 -4.32
C GLU A 421 -6.78 18.00 -4.72
N SER A 422 -7.96 18.55 -4.43
CA SER A 422 -8.24 19.98 -4.62
C SER A 422 -7.88 20.50 -6.02
N CYS A 423 -8.27 19.77 -7.06
CA CYS A 423 -8.00 20.08 -8.47
C CYS A 423 -6.52 20.05 -8.89
N ALA A 424 -5.66 19.41 -8.12
CA ALA A 424 -4.23 19.27 -8.42
C ALA A 424 -3.74 17.84 -8.27
N GLU A 425 -2.65 17.50 -8.94
CA GLU A 425 -1.90 16.27 -8.66
C GLU A 425 -0.78 16.55 -7.67
N THR A 426 -0.61 15.65 -6.72
CA THR A 426 0.47 15.64 -5.73
C THR A 426 1.10 14.25 -5.67
N SER A 427 1.81 13.91 -4.60
CA SER A 427 2.38 12.58 -4.41
C SER A 427 2.02 11.99 -3.04
N VAL A 428 2.11 10.66 -2.94
CA VAL A 428 1.91 9.97 -1.66
C VAL A 428 2.95 10.41 -0.62
N GLU A 429 4.18 10.68 -1.04
CA GLU A 429 5.25 11.20 -0.19
C GLU A 429 4.92 12.61 0.32
N ALA A 430 4.31 13.45 -0.52
CA ALA A 430 3.88 14.78 -0.10
C ALA A 430 2.77 14.71 0.95
N ILE A 431 1.79 13.80 0.82
CA ILE A 431 0.81 13.55 1.87
C ILE A 431 1.50 13.08 3.15
N MET A 432 2.33 12.03 3.08
CA MET A 432 3.02 11.45 4.24
C MET A 432 3.88 12.48 4.98
N SER A 433 4.58 13.36 4.25
CA SER A 433 5.44 14.39 4.86
C SER A 433 4.65 15.54 5.48
N ARG A 434 3.50 15.88 4.89
CA ARG A 434 2.64 16.98 5.38
C ARG A 434 1.87 16.60 6.65
N VAL A 435 1.53 15.30 6.79
CA VAL A 435 0.67 14.80 7.86
C VAL A 435 1.22 13.50 8.50
N PRO A 436 2.44 13.50 9.04
CA PRO A 436 3.15 12.27 9.41
C PRO A 436 2.50 11.49 10.56
N ASN A 437 1.64 12.12 11.36
CA ASN A 437 0.97 11.49 12.51
C ASN A 437 -0.55 11.40 12.35
N ASP A 438 -1.06 11.72 11.17
CA ASP A 438 -2.49 11.67 10.88
C ASP A 438 -2.88 10.28 10.38
N TYR A 439 -4.18 10.08 10.24
CA TYR A 439 -4.77 8.83 9.76
C TYR A 439 -5.41 9.05 8.40
N VAL A 440 -5.47 7.97 7.63
CA VAL A 440 -6.08 7.94 6.30
C VAL A 440 -7.10 6.81 6.27
N HIS A 441 -8.38 7.17 6.27
CA HIS A 441 -9.46 6.23 6.01
C HIS A 441 -9.64 6.08 4.51
N LEU A 442 -9.70 4.85 4.03
CA LEU A 442 -9.78 4.52 2.61
C LEU A 442 -11.10 3.86 2.28
N VAL A 443 -11.74 4.35 1.25
CA VAL A 443 -12.95 3.77 0.66
C VAL A 443 -12.64 3.38 -0.78
N ARG A 444 -12.95 2.13 -1.14
CA ARG A 444 -12.65 1.55 -2.45
C ARG A 444 -13.68 1.94 -3.48
N ILE A 445 -13.22 2.35 -4.66
CA ILE A 445 -14.04 2.42 -5.89
C ILE A 445 -13.29 1.72 -7.02
N ARG A 446 -14.03 1.16 -7.99
CA ARG A 446 -13.41 0.46 -9.11
C ARG A 446 -13.18 1.40 -10.28
N ALA A 447 -11.97 1.39 -10.83
CA ALA A 447 -11.68 2.04 -12.09
C ALA A 447 -12.35 1.26 -13.25
N GLU A 448 -12.97 1.97 -14.16
CA GLU A 448 -13.66 1.41 -15.30
C GLU A 448 -13.19 2.03 -16.62
N ARG A 449 -13.45 1.29 -17.71
CA ARG A 449 -13.02 1.69 -19.05
C ARG A 449 -13.69 2.99 -19.51
N ASP A 450 -14.95 3.19 -19.13
CA ASP A 450 -15.79 4.27 -19.61
C ASP A 450 -15.75 5.51 -18.68
N TYR A 451 -14.60 5.75 -18.03
CA TYR A 451 -14.40 6.93 -17.20
C TYR A 451 -14.53 8.22 -18.02
N ASP A 452 -15.54 9.04 -17.70
CA ASP A 452 -15.84 10.29 -18.40
C ASP A 452 -16.29 11.39 -17.41
N PRO A 453 -15.36 12.09 -16.78
CA PRO A 453 -15.67 13.14 -15.81
C PRO A 453 -16.33 14.34 -16.51
N PRO A 454 -17.29 15.03 -15.83
CA PRO A 454 -17.98 16.16 -16.42
C PRO A 454 -17.03 17.33 -16.70
N ALA A 455 -17.33 18.09 -17.76
CA ALA A 455 -16.68 19.39 -17.96
C ALA A 455 -17.27 20.40 -16.96
N LEU A 456 -16.43 21.31 -16.43
CA LEU A 456 -16.96 22.47 -15.72
C LEU A 456 -17.61 23.42 -16.73
N PRO A 457 -18.69 24.13 -16.35
CA PRO A 457 -19.25 25.21 -17.16
C PRO A 457 -18.19 26.27 -17.50
N PRO A 458 -18.19 26.84 -18.70
CA PRO A 458 -17.33 27.96 -19.04
C PRO A 458 -17.61 29.13 -18.10
N GLN A 459 -16.55 29.84 -17.71
CA GLN A 459 -16.64 31.00 -16.80
C GLN A 459 -16.98 32.27 -17.51
#